data_3ad82a44368821079a44ff0871448856
#
_entry.id   3ad82a44368821079a44ff0871448856
#
_cell.length_a   1.000
_cell.length_b   1.000
_cell.length_c   1.000
_cell.angle_alpha   90.00
_cell.angle_beta   90.00
_cell.angle_gamma   90.00
#
_symmetry.space_group_name_H-M   'P 1'
#
loop_
_entity.id
_entity.type
_entity.pdbx_description
1 polymer ?
#
loop_
_entity_poly.entity_id
_entity_poly.type
_entity_poly.pdbx_seq_one_letter_code
_entity_poly.pdbx_strand_id
1 'polypeptide(L)'
;MSSGSYFPPPVRAVPIPKKTGGQRILGVPTVSDRIAQMVVKQLIEPELDQIFLSDSYGYRPGKSALDAVGITRQRCWKYDWVLEFDIKGLFDNISHELLLTAVRRHVKSKWALLYIERWLTAPMEKDGQRIERNCGTPQGGVVSPILSNLFLHYAFDLWMKRTHPDLPWCRYADDGLVHCRTEQEAEAVKAALQARLAECQLELHPTKTKIVYCRDSKRRGQHPNVTFDFLGYCFRPRAVWGTQSGRLFCGFTPAVSSSALKAMREKIRDLHIRRQTQLSLNDIARLTNPLLRGWISYYGRYAPTGLQPILRYVNQTVLAWARRKFKRFGRGKARASRFLQRIVEQRTDLFVHWQLGLIGTFA
;
A
#
# COMPACT_ATOMS: atom_id res chain seq x y z
N MET A 1 24.72 -24.29 -0.61
CA MET A 1 25.09 -22.87 -0.69
C MET A 1 26.48 -22.55 -0.19
N SER A 2 26.98 -23.22 0.84
CA SER A 2 28.32 -22.96 1.39
C SER A 2 29.48 -23.16 0.39
N SER A 3 29.36 -24.09 -0.56
CA SER A 3 30.34 -24.36 -1.61
C SER A 3 30.49 -23.29 -2.68
N GLY A 4 29.54 -22.35 -2.79
CA GLY A 4 29.53 -21.38 -3.86
C GLY A 4 29.24 -21.94 -5.26
N SER A 5 28.88 -23.20 -5.40
CA SER A 5 28.70 -23.89 -6.69
C SER A 5 27.30 -23.62 -7.33
N TYR A 6 26.35 -23.09 -6.59
CA TYR A 6 25.03 -22.81 -7.11
C TYR A 6 24.98 -21.53 -7.95
N PHE A 7 24.45 -21.61 -9.14
CA PHE A 7 24.17 -20.46 -10.03
C PHE A 7 22.66 -20.31 -10.21
N PRO A 8 22.09 -19.15 -9.86
CA PRO A 8 20.65 -18.94 -10.04
C PRO A 8 20.28 -18.94 -11.53
N PRO A 9 19.23 -19.67 -11.90
CA PRO A 9 18.71 -19.62 -13.26
C PRO A 9 18.07 -18.23 -13.55
N PRO A 10 17.79 -17.93 -14.84
CA PRO A 10 17.10 -16.70 -15.21
C PRO A 10 15.77 -16.54 -14.47
N VAL A 11 15.44 -15.31 -14.06
CA VAL A 11 14.13 -15.00 -13.49
C VAL A 11 13.09 -14.88 -14.60
N ARG A 12 11.92 -15.49 -14.41
CA ARG A 12 10.84 -15.44 -15.40
C ARG A 12 10.14 -14.09 -15.39
N ALA A 13 10.05 -13.40 -16.52
CA ALA A 13 9.28 -12.18 -16.70
C ALA A 13 7.78 -12.49 -16.73
N VAL A 14 7.00 -11.92 -15.81
CA VAL A 14 5.55 -12.04 -15.75
C VAL A 14 4.93 -10.65 -15.83
N PRO A 15 4.24 -10.29 -16.92
CA PRO A 15 3.57 -9.01 -17.04
C PRO A 15 2.30 -8.97 -16.17
N ILE A 16 2.17 -7.94 -15.34
CA ILE A 16 0.97 -7.68 -14.54
C ILE A 16 0.41 -6.31 -14.91
N PRO A 17 -0.92 -6.19 -15.16
CA PRO A 17 -1.52 -4.91 -15.48
C PRO A 17 -1.43 -3.93 -14.30
N LYS A 18 -1.02 -2.68 -14.59
CA LYS A 18 -1.05 -1.59 -13.60
C LYS A 18 -2.45 -1.01 -13.49
N LYS A 19 -2.83 -0.55 -12.30
CA LYS A 19 -4.12 0.14 -12.08
C LYS A 19 -4.27 1.43 -12.88
N THR A 20 -3.15 2.07 -13.21
CA THR A 20 -3.08 3.33 -13.97
C THR A 20 -2.94 3.14 -15.48
N GLY A 21 -3.03 1.90 -15.98
CA GLY A 21 -2.75 1.53 -17.36
C GLY A 21 -1.30 1.11 -17.56
N GLY A 22 -1.05 0.35 -18.65
CA GLY A 22 0.26 -0.27 -18.93
C GLY A 22 0.53 -1.54 -18.13
N GLN A 23 1.73 -2.07 -18.24
CA GLN A 23 2.17 -3.31 -17.59
C GLN A 23 3.33 -3.05 -16.63
N ARG A 24 3.39 -3.85 -15.57
CA ARG A 24 4.54 -4.00 -14.68
C ARG A 24 5.10 -5.40 -14.90
N ILE A 25 6.38 -5.50 -15.13
CA ILE A 25 7.03 -6.80 -15.33
C ILE A 25 7.57 -7.26 -13.98
N LEU A 26 7.07 -8.40 -13.48
CA LEU A 26 7.67 -9.07 -12.33
C LEU A 26 8.75 -10.01 -12.82
N GLY A 27 9.90 -10.00 -12.15
CA GLY A 27 10.93 -11.03 -12.28
C GLY A 27 10.71 -12.12 -11.23
N VAL A 28 10.11 -13.23 -11.61
CA VAL A 28 9.76 -14.31 -10.68
C VAL A 28 10.89 -15.34 -10.63
N PRO A 29 11.62 -15.47 -9.50
CA PRO A 29 12.63 -16.50 -9.32
C PRO A 29 12.01 -17.89 -9.22
N THR A 30 12.79 -18.94 -9.45
CA THR A 30 12.38 -20.32 -9.22
C THR A 30 12.04 -20.57 -7.74
N VAL A 31 11.36 -21.68 -7.44
CA VAL A 31 11.06 -22.06 -6.06
C VAL A 31 12.34 -22.27 -5.27
N SER A 32 13.32 -22.93 -5.87
CA SER A 32 14.66 -23.16 -5.26
C SER A 32 15.37 -21.86 -4.92
N ASP A 33 15.35 -20.87 -5.84
CA ASP A 33 15.90 -19.54 -5.57
C ASP A 33 15.17 -18.83 -4.44
N ARG A 34 13.84 -18.91 -4.42
CA ARG A 34 13.06 -18.26 -3.35
C ARG A 34 13.39 -18.85 -1.98
N ILE A 35 13.63 -20.18 -1.89
CA ILE A 35 14.09 -20.83 -0.67
C ILE A 35 15.49 -20.32 -0.30
N ALA A 36 16.43 -20.33 -1.26
CA ALA A 36 17.78 -19.86 -1.04
C ALA A 36 17.84 -18.37 -0.63
N GLN A 37 17.03 -17.52 -1.28
CA GLN A 37 16.89 -16.11 -0.91
C GLN A 37 16.28 -15.93 0.49
N MET A 38 15.35 -16.80 0.91
CA MET A 38 14.79 -16.77 2.26
C MET A 38 15.86 -17.07 3.31
N VAL A 39 16.74 -18.05 3.07
CA VAL A 39 17.85 -18.36 3.98
C VAL A 39 18.79 -17.15 4.13
N VAL A 40 19.16 -16.51 3.02
CA VAL A 40 19.99 -15.29 3.07
C VAL A 40 19.25 -14.15 3.77
N LYS A 41 17.95 -13.95 3.48
CA LYS A 41 17.15 -12.94 4.14
C LYS A 41 17.12 -13.14 5.66
N GLN A 42 16.87 -14.37 6.13
CA GLN A 42 16.84 -14.69 7.58
C GLN A 42 18.19 -14.43 8.25
N LEU A 43 19.28 -14.61 7.52
CA LEU A 43 20.63 -14.32 8.04
C LEU A 43 20.88 -12.83 8.22
N ILE A 44 20.49 -12.00 7.21
CA ILE A 44 20.88 -10.58 7.17
C ILE A 44 19.83 -9.64 7.78
N GLU A 45 18.55 -10.03 7.81
CA GLU A 45 17.43 -9.16 8.25
C GLU A 45 17.56 -8.71 9.71
N PRO A 46 17.94 -9.55 10.69
CA PRO A 46 18.06 -9.13 12.09
C PRO A 46 19.09 -8.02 12.31
N GLU A 47 20.22 -8.07 11.60
CA GLU A 47 21.28 -7.05 11.69
C GLU A 47 20.89 -5.78 10.93
N LEU A 48 20.31 -5.92 9.74
CA LEU A 48 19.90 -4.79 8.92
C LEU A 48 18.71 -4.04 9.52
N ASP A 49 17.76 -4.73 10.15
CA ASP A 49 16.61 -4.06 10.75
C ASP A 49 16.99 -3.12 11.89
N GLN A 50 18.07 -3.43 12.61
CA GLN A 50 18.57 -2.59 13.72
C GLN A 50 19.13 -1.24 13.25
N ILE A 51 19.66 -1.16 12.03
CA ILE A 51 20.20 0.10 11.50
C ILE A 51 19.12 1.00 10.86
N PHE A 52 18.00 0.44 10.48
CA PHE A 52 16.94 1.21 9.82
C PHE A 52 16.26 2.17 10.81
N LEU A 53 16.02 3.39 10.34
CA LEU A 53 15.39 4.42 11.17
C LEU A 53 13.92 4.10 11.46
N SER A 54 13.40 4.66 12.55
CA SER A 54 12.04 4.40 13.05
C SER A 54 10.94 4.75 12.06
N ASP A 55 11.17 5.73 11.21
CA ASP A 55 10.20 6.27 10.25
C ASP A 55 10.20 5.54 8.88
N SER A 56 11.02 4.52 8.73
CA SER A 56 10.96 3.54 7.64
C SER A 56 10.08 2.36 8.04
N TYR A 57 8.98 2.12 7.31
CA TYR A 57 7.93 1.15 7.69
C TYR A 57 7.82 -0.05 6.75
N GLY A 58 8.04 0.15 5.45
CA GLY A 58 7.79 -0.90 4.45
C GLY A 58 8.70 -2.12 4.60
N TYR A 59 8.14 -3.32 4.48
CA TYR A 59 8.85 -4.61 4.48
C TYR A 59 9.71 -4.88 5.72
N ARG A 60 9.36 -4.33 6.86
CA ARG A 60 10.11 -4.50 8.12
C ARG A 60 9.33 -5.32 9.14
N PRO A 61 10.01 -6.20 9.93
CA PRO A 61 9.41 -6.87 11.07
C PRO A 61 8.86 -5.86 12.10
N GLY A 62 7.68 -6.14 12.67
CA GLY A 62 7.06 -5.31 13.70
C GLY A 62 6.57 -3.94 13.24
N LYS A 63 6.65 -3.61 11.95
CA LYS A 63 6.12 -2.38 11.35
C LYS A 63 4.94 -2.68 10.44
N SER A 64 3.96 -1.80 10.40
CA SER A 64 2.78 -1.97 9.56
C SER A 64 2.44 -0.72 8.75
N ALA A 65 1.66 -0.91 7.69
CA ALA A 65 1.11 0.21 6.92
C ALA A 65 0.18 1.10 7.79
N LEU A 66 -0.53 0.51 8.75
CA LEU A 66 -1.39 1.27 9.66
C LEU A 66 -0.60 2.17 10.61
N ASP A 67 0.60 1.74 11.03
CA ASP A 67 1.48 2.59 11.85
C ASP A 67 1.98 3.79 11.04
N ALA A 68 2.38 3.56 9.77
CA ALA A 68 2.77 4.62 8.85
C ALA A 68 1.63 5.63 8.61
N VAL A 69 0.41 5.15 8.38
CA VAL A 69 -0.78 6.01 8.26
C VAL A 69 -1.07 6.76 9.55
N GLY A 70 -0.91 6.11 10.72
CA GLY A 70 -1.12 6.71 12.03
C GLY A 70 -0.18 7.86 12.34
N ILE A 71 1.12 7.66 12.12
CA ILE A 71 2.11 8.72 12.36
C ILE A 71 1.94 9.87 11.35
N THR A 72 1.65 9.55 10.09
CA THR A 72 1.35 10.57 9.06
C THR A 72 0.16 11.42 9.47
N ARG A 73 -0.94 10.80 9.96
CA ARG A 73 -2.11 11.53 10.47
C ARG A 73 -1.75 12.52 11.59
N GLN A 74 -0.95 12.08 12.57
CA GLN A 74 -0.52 12.94 13.68
C GLN A 74 0.34 14.12 13.20
N ARG A 75 1.22 13.86 12.23
CA ARG A 75 2.10 14.89 11.65
C ARG A 75 1.33 15.90 10.80
N CYS A 76 0.35 15.47 10.00
CA CYS A 76 -0.53 16.37 9.25
C CYS A 76 -1.33 17.35 10.14
N TRP A 77 -1.49 17.07 11.44
CA TRP A 77 -2.11 18.01 12.36
C TRP A 77 -1.15 19.06 12.91
N LYS A 78 0.17 18.83 12.81
CA LYS A 78 1.22 19.70 13.36
C LYS A 78 1.95 20.49 12.27
N TYR A 79 2.00 19.98 11.06
CA TYR A 79 2.70 20.55 9.92
C TYR A 79 1.70 20.94 8.84
N ASP A 80 1.90 22.10 8.26
CA ASP A 80 0.95 22.67 7.31
C ASP A 80 1.09 22.11 5.90
N TRP A 81 2.28 21.56 5.58
CA TRP A 81 2.62 21.08 4.26
C TRP A 81 3.17 19.67 4.29
N VAL A 82 2.90 18.93 3.23
CA VAL A 82 3.44 17.58 3.01
C VAL A 82 4.00 17.52 1.59
N LEU A 83 5.27 17.17 1.48
CA LEU A 83 5.85 16.69 0.22
C LEU A 83 5.53 15.18 0.12
N GLU A 84 4.60 14.81 -0.78
CA GLU A 84 4.38 13.43 -1.21
C GLU A 84 5.32 13.13 -2.37
N PHE A 85 6.08 12.05 -2.29
CA PHE A 85 6.98 11.63 -3.37
C PHE A 85 6.93 10.13 -3.62
N ASP A 86 7.15 9.76 -4.88
CA ASP A 86 7.26 8.38 -5.37
C ASP A 86 8.56 8.30 -6.20
N ILE A 87 9.31 7.22 -6.06
CA ILE A 87 10.54 7.00 -6.81
C ILE A 87 10.19 6.20 -8.07
N LYS A 88 10.55 6.76 -9.24
CA LYS A 88 10.22 6.15 -10.53
C LYS A 88 10.96 4.83 -10.73
N GLY A 89 10.21 3.73 -10.69
CA GLY A 89 10.74 2.40 -10.97
C GLY A 89 11.88 1.98 -10.04
N LEU A 90 11.79 2.25 -8.73
CA LEU A 90 12.85 1.96 -7.75
C LEU A 90 13.49 0.59 -7.98
N PHE A 91 12.70 -0.48 -7.98
CA PHE A 91 13.21 -1.84 -8.11
C PHE A 91 13.91 -2.12 -9.44
N ASP A 92 13.59 -1.38 -10.48
CA ASP A 92 14.17 -1.57 -11.82
C ASP A 92 15.44 -0.74 -12.04
N ASN A 93 15.67 0.29 -11.20
CA ASN A 93 16.71 1.29 -11.40
C ASN A 93 17.79 1.34 -10.30
N ILE A 94 17.68 0.52 -9.24
CA ILE A 94 18.72 0.48 -8.19
C ILE A 94 20.07 0.13 -8.80
N SER A 95 21.09 1.00 -8.62
CA SER A 95 22.46 0.74 -9.04
C SER A 95 23.03 -0.46 -8.27
N HIS A 96 23.51 -1.49 -8.99
CA HIS A 96 24.13 -2.66 -8.38
C HIS A 96 25.40 -2.28 -7.61
N GLU A 97 26.22 -1.38 -8.14
CA GLU A 97 27.46 -0.90 -7.52
C GLU A 97 27.19 -0.25 -6.16
N LEU A 98 26.28 0.74 -6.14
CA LEU A 98 25.92 1.45 -4.92
C LEU A 98 25.25 0.52 -3.90
N LEU A 99 24.35 -0.36 -4.37
CA LEU A 99 23.71 -1.35 -3.51
C LEU A 99 24.73 -2.32 -2.90
N LEU A 100 25.64 -2.88 -3.69
CA LEU A 100 26.64 -3.82 -3.22
C LEU A 100 27.63 -3.17 -2.26
N THR A 101 27.95 -1.89 -2.46
CA THR A 101 28.74 -1.09 -1.50
C THR A 101 28.04 -1.04 -0.14
N ALA A 102 26.74 -0.75 -0.12
CA ALA A 102 25.94 -0.76 1.11
C ALA A 102 25.85 -2.16 1.73
N VAL A 103 25.62 -3.21 0.91
CA VAL A 103 25.54 -4.60 1.38
C VAL A 103 26.84 -5.06 2.02
N ARG A 104 28.00 -4.83 1.38
CA ARG A 104 29.32 -5.22 1.88
C ARG A 104 29.66 -4.55 3.21
N ARG A 105 29.11 -3.39 3.50
CA ARG A 105 29.31 -2.71 4.79
C ARG A 105 28.68 -3.46 5.97
N HIS A 106 27.57 -4.14 5.74
CA HIS A 106 26.77 -4.78 6.80
C HIS A 106 26.82 -6.30 6.78
N VAL A 107 26.89 -6.90 5.60
CA VAL A 107 26.88 -8.37 5.44
C VAL A 107 28.32 -8.89 5.44
N LYS A 108 28.70 -9.57 6.50
CA LYS A 108 30.07 -10.14 6.66
C LYS A 108 30.23 -11.52 6.03
N SER A 109 29.12 -12.22 5.81
CA SER A 109 29.13 -13.59 5.26
C SER A 109 29.46 -13.58 3.76
N LYS A 110 30.64 -14.11 3.42
CA LYS A 110 31.17 -14.17 2.03
C LYS A 110 30.21 -14.91 1.08
N TRP A 111 29.64 -16.03 1.52
CA TRP A 111 28.71 -16.79 0.69
C TRP A 111 27.39 -16.05 0.47
N ALA A 112 26.89 -15.33 1.48
CA ALA A 112 25.68 -14.51 1.33
C ALA A 112 25.90 -13.38 0.33
N LEU A 113 27.03 -12.68 0.41
CA LEU A 113 27.43 -11.65 -0.56
C LEU A 113 27.49 -12.20 -1.98
N LEU A 114 28.15 -13.35 -2.18
CA LEU A 114 28.24 -14.02 -3.48
C LEU A 114 26.86 -14.29 -4.09
N TYR A 115 25.91 -14.79 -3.28
CA TYR A 115 24.56 -15.07 -3.79
C TYR A 115 23.73 -13.82 -4.04
N ILE A 116 23.87 -12.80 -3.22
CA ILE A 116 23.23 -11.49 -3.47
C ILE A 116 23.69 -10.93 -4.83
N GLU A 117 25.01 -10.94 -5.10
CA GLU A 117 25.56 -10.52 -6.39
C GLU A 117 24.99 -11.32 -7.55
N ARG A 118 24.96 -12.66 -7.43
CA ARG A 118 24.42 -13.55 -8.46
C ARG A 118 22.94 -13.33 -8.73
N TRP A 119 22.12 -13.08 -7.69
CA TRP A 119 20.70 -12.78 -7.88
C TRP A 119 20.45 -11.41 -8.48
N LEU A 120 21.29 -10.43 -8.18
CA LEU A 120 21.21 -9.12 -8.81
C LEU A 120 21.52 -9.18 -10.29
N THR A 121 22.56 -9.93 -10.67
CA THR A 121 23.01 -10.06 -12.06
C THR A 121 22.32 -11.20 -12.84
N ALA A 122 21.55 -12.06 -12.17
CA ALA A 122 20.81 -13.13 -12.84
C ALA A 122 19.92 -12.56 -13.94
N PRO A 123 20.01 -13.06 -15.19
CA PRO A 123 19.26 -12.52 -16.31
C PRO A 123 17.75 -12.72 -16.14
N MET A 124 16.98 -11.98 -16.93
CA MET A 124 15.53 -12.16 -17.04
C MET A 124 15.20 -12.89 -18.34
N GLU A 125 14.33 -13.89 -18.26
CA GLU A 125 13.77 -14.57 -19.43
C GLU A 125 12.39 -14.00 -19.75
N LYS A 126 12.25 -13.46 -20.95
CA LYS A 126 11.00 -12.92 -21.47
C LYS A 126 10.77 -13.43 -22.90
N ASP A 127 9.65 -14.11 -23.14
CA ASP A 127 9.26 -14.62 -24.46
C ASP A 127 10.37 -15.47 -25.13
N GLY A 128 11.09 -16.29 -24.34
CA GLY A 128 12.21 -17.10 -24.79
C GLY A 128 13.53 -16.34 -25.00
N GLN A 129 13.55 -15.04 -24.80
CA GLN A 129 14.76 -14.22 -24.88
C GLN A 129 15.36 -13.98 -23.49
N ARG A 130 16.67 -14.08 -23.42
CA ARG A 130 17.46 -13.79 -22.23
C ARG A 130 17.88 -12.32 -22.24
N ILE A 131 17.48 -11.57 -21.21
CA ILE A 131 17.80 -10.16 -21.04
C ILE A 131 18.75 -10.05 -19.85
N GLU A 132 19.96 -9.56 -20.08
CA GLU A 132 20.94 -9.29 -19.03
C GLU A 132 20.50 -8.10 -18.18
N ARG A 133 20.87 -8.10 -16.89
CA ARG A 133 20.50 -7.04 -15.95
C ARG A 133 21.75 -6.41 -15.34
N ASN A 134 21.91 -5.12 -15.59
CA ASN A 134 23.02 -4.32 -15.07
C ASN A 134 22.60 -3.38 -13.93
N CYS A 135 21.30 -3.29 -13.64
CA CYS A 135 20.71 -2.54 -12.54
C CYS A 135 19.41 -3.20 -12.07
N GLY A 136 18.89 -2.72 -10.96
CA GLY A 136 17.63 -3.15 -10.38
C GLY A 136 17.70 -4.47 -9.60
N THR A 137 16.61 -4.77 -8.91
CA THR A 137 16.37 -6.05 -8.23
C THR A 137 15.11 -6.68 -8.77
N PRO A 138 15.00 -8.03 -8.85
CA PRO A 138 13.80 -8.67 -9.37
C PRO A 138 12.57 -8.30 -8.53
N GLN A 139 11.56 -7.71 -9.16
CA GLN A 139 10.27 -7.49 -8.51
C GLN A 139 9.54 -8.84 -8.34
N GLY A 140 9.72 -9.50 -7.21
CA GLY A 140 9.24 -10.86 -6.91
C GLY A 140 10.32 -11.71 -6.23
N GLY A 141 11.55 -11.21 -6.14
CA GLY A 141 12.59 -11.79 -5.30
C GLY A 141 12.28 -11.63 -3.81
N VAL A 142 12.62 -12.64 -3.02
CA VAL A 142 12.37 -12.64 -1.57
C VAL A 142 13.34 -11.70 -0.82
N VAL A 143 14.55 -11.55 -1.33
CA VAL A 143 15.58 -10.67 -0.74
C VAL A 143 15.47 -9.23 -1.25
N SER A 144 14.80 -8.98 -2.38
CA SER A 144 14.71 -7.66 -3.01
C SER A 144 14.14 -6.56 -2.09
N PRO A 145 13.10 -6.81 -1.28
CA PRO A 145 12.56 -5.78 -0.38
C PRO A 145 13.56 -5.28 0.67
N ILE A 146 14.35 -6.17 1.28
CA ILE A 146 15.33 -5.75 2.28
C ILE A 146 16.54 -5.05 1.65
N LEU A 147 16.94 -5.47 0.45
CA LEU A 147 18.00 -4.81 -0.31
C LEU A 147 17.57 -3.39 -0.75
N SER A 148 16.33 -3.23 -1.22
CA SER A 148 15.80 -1.90 -1.56
C SER A 148 15.68 -1.00 -0.33
N ASN A 149 15.28 -1.53 0.83
CA ASN A 149 15.28 -0.78 2.08
C ASN A 149 16.69 -0.36 2.50
N LEU A 150 17.70 -1.23 2.35
CA LEU A 150 19.08 -0.90 2.64
C LEU A 150 19.60 0.21 1.71
N PHE A 151 19.28 0.13 0.42
CA PHE A 151 19.61 1.18 -0.54
C PHE A 151 19.00 2.53 -0.13
N LEU A 152 17.70 2.57 0.15
CA LEU A 152 16.99 3.78 0.53
C LEU A 152 17.37 4.29 1.92
N HIS A 153 17.84 3.43 2.82
CA HIS A 153 18.42 3.86 4.09
C HIS A 153 19.59 4.82 3.87
N TYR A 154 20.45 4.56 2.88
CA TYR A 154 21.56 5.44 2.54
C TYR A 154 21.16 6.58 1.60
N ALA A 155 20.33 6.31 0.60
CA ALA A 155 19.92 7.29 -0.39
C ALA A 155 19.00 8.37 0.20
N PHE A 156 18.10 8.00 1.11
CA PHE A 156 17.07 8.88 1.66
C PHE A 156 17.12 8.99 3.19
N ASP A 157 16.99 7.89 3.95
CA ASP A 157 16.72 7.94 5.39
C ASP A 157 17.85 8.66 6.16
N LEU A 158 19.10 8.25 5.96
CA LEU A 158 20.25 8.88 6.60
C LEU A 158 20.56 10.28 6.04
N TRP A 159 20.28 10.50 4.75
CA TRP A 159 20.40 11.82 4.15
C TRP A 159 19.43 12.80 4.82
N MET A 160 18.14 12.46 4.93
CA MET A 160 17.15 13.27 5.65
C MET A 160 17.60 13.56 7.09
N LYS A 161 18.02 12.53 7.82
CA LYS A 161 18.48 12.69 9.22
C LYS A 161 19.65 13.66 9.36
N ARG A 162 20.55 13.76 8.35
CA ARG A 162 21.75 14.62 8.38
C ARG A 162 21.49 16.03 7.88
N THR A 163 20.72 16.17 6.81
CA THR A 163 20.53 17.45 6.11
C THR A 163 19.26 18.18 6.54
N HIS A 164 18.23 17.45 7.00
CA HIS A 164 16.94 17.99 7.40
C HIS A 164 16.45 17.35 8.72
N PRO A 165 17.22 17.45 9.83
CA PRO A 165 16.92 16.75 11.08
C PRO A 165 15.60 17.18 11.72
N ASP A 166 15.14 18.41 11.46
CA ASP A 166 13.91 18.98 12.03
C ASP A 166 12.64 18.64 11.24
N LEU A 167 12.79 18.03 10.06
CA LEU A 167 11.68 17.66 9.20
C LEU A 167 11.33 16.18 9.38
N PRO A 168 10.19 15.87 10.02
CA PRO A 168 9.75 14.49 10.14
C PRO A 168 9.29 13.96 8.78
N TRP A 169 9.63 12.72 8.53
CA TRP A 169 9.29 12.01 7.29
C TRP A 169 8.71 10.63 7.60
N CYS A 170 8.06 10.01 6.64
CA CYS A 170 7.55 8.66 6.72
C CYS A 170 7.76 7.98 5.37
N ARG A 171 8.39 6.80 5.37
CA ARG A 171 8.62 6.04 4.14
C ARG A 171 8.06 4.63 4.25
N TYR A 172 7.35 4.22 3.22
CA TYR A 172 6.89 2.85 3.04
C TYR A 172 7.34 2.33 1.68
N ALA A 173 8.45 1.60 1.64
CA ALA A 173 9.14 1.20 0.41
C ALA A 173 9.55 2.43 -0.44
N ASP A 174 9.00 2.57 -1.64
CA ASP A 174 9.20 3.66 -2.59
C ASP A 174 8.29 4.88 -2.36
N ASP A 175 7.20 4.71 -1.63
CA ASP A 175 6.29 5.81 -1.26
C ASP A 175 6.83 6.57 -0.04
N GLY A 176 7.00 7.87 -0.14
CA GLY A 176 7.50 8.69 0.96
C GLY A 176 6.76 10.02 1.14
N LEU A 177 6.81 10.50 2.38
CA LEU A 177 6.21 11.76 2.82
C LEU A 177 7.22 12.53 3.66
N VAL A 178 7.37 13.83 3.40
CA VAL A 178 8.11 14.76 4.29
C VAL A 178 7.15 15.84 4.76
N HIS A 179 7.12 16.09 6.06
CA HIS A 179 6.23 17.09 6.67
C HIS A 179 6.99 18.39 6.88
N CYS A 180 6.48 19.49 6.33
CA CYS A 180 7.09 20.81 6.32
C CYS A 180 6.17 21.85 6.96
N ARG A 181 6.76 22.92 7.50
CA ARG A 181 6.01 24.01 8.13
C ARG A 181 5.53 25.04 7.11
N THR A 182 6.34 25.29 6.08
CA THR A 182 6.06 26.27 5.01
C THR A 182 6.13 25.63 3.64
N GLU A 183 5.50 26.28 2.65
CA GLU A 183 5.56 25.86 1.25
C GLU A 183 6.98 25.97 0.69
N GLN A 184 7.68 27.04 1.05
CA GLN A 184 9.07 27.27 0.65
C GLN A 184 10.00 26.16 1.17
N GLU A 185 9.81 25.72 2.41
CA GLU A 185 10.53 24.59 3.00
C GLU A 185 10.25 23.28 2.20
N ALA A 186 9.00 23.04 1.83
CA ALA A 186 8.61 21.86 1.05
C ALA A 186 9.22 21.89 -0.38
N GLU A 187 9.23 23.05 -1.05
CA GLU A 187 9.87 23.19 -2.36
C GLU A 187 11.41 23.04 -2.26
N ALA A 188 12.05 23.60 -1.24
CA ALA A 188 13.48 23.45 -1.01
C ALA A 188 13.88 21.99 -0.80
N VAL A 189 13.13 21.26 0.03
CA VAL A 189 13.37 19.82 0.28
C VAL A 189 13.12 19.00 -0.98
N LYS A 190 12.09 19.31 -1.77
CA LYS A 190 11.82 18.64 -3.04
C LYS A 190 12.99 18.79 -4.02
N ALA A 191 13.52 20.01 -4.17
CA ALA A 191 14.68 20.26 -5.04
C ALA A 191 15.93 19.53 -4.53
N ALA A 192 16.22 19.59 -3.23
CA ALA A 192 17.34 18.90 -2.61
C ALA A 192 17.21 17.35 -2.74
N LEU A 193 16.00 16.80 -2.53
CA LEU A 193 15.73 15.38 -2.71
C LEU A 193 15.91 14.94 -4.16
N GLN A 194 15.49 15.76 -5.13
CA GLN A 194 15.68 15.46 -6.55
C GLN A 194 17.17 15.38 -6.90
N ALA A 195 17.99 16.33 -6.43
CA ALA A 195 19.43 16.30 -6.61
C ALA A 195 20.06 15.07 -5.94
N ARG A 196 19.65 14.77 -4.70
CA ARG A 196 20.15 13.61 -3.96
C ARG A 196 19.84 12.28 -4.64
N LEU A 197 18.63 12.10 -5.14
CA LEU A 197 18.24 10.88 -5.84
C LEU A 197 18.99 10.73 -7.17
N ALA A 198 19.25 11.84 -7.88
CA ALA A 198 20.07 11.82 -9.09
C ALA A 198 21.51 11.34 -8.82
N GLU A 199 22.14 11.76 -7.70
CA GLU A 199 23.43 11.22 -7.24
C GLU A 199 23.39 9.70 -7.01
N CYS A 200 22.22 9.19 -6.58
CA CYS A 200 21.98 7.77 -6.36
C CYS A 200 21.46 7.03 -7.62
N GLN A 201 21.51 7.67 -8.80
CA GLN A 201 21.01 7.13 -10.07
C GLN A 201 19.50 6.80 -10.05
N LEU A 202 18.72 7.53 -9.24
CA LEU A 202 17.27 7.43 -9.15
C LEU A 202 16.60 8.74 -9.56
N GLU A 203 15.31 8.66 -9.89
CA GLU A 203 14.51 9.80 -10.33
C GLU A 203 13.19 9.87 -9.53
N LEU A 204 12.79 11.07 -9.11
CA LEU A 204 11.43 11.30 -8.60
C LEU A 204 10.39 11.13 -9.70
N HIS A 205 9.26 10.52 -9.37
CA HIS A 205 8.17 10.36 -10.33
C HIS A 205 7.50 11.72 -10.62
N PRO A 206 7.55 12.26 -11.86
CA PRO A 206 7.20 13.64 -12.14
C PRO A 206 5.75 14.00 -11.84
N THR A 207 4.80 13.07 -12.01
CA THR A 207 3.36 13.33 -11.82
C THR A 207 2.82 12.90 -10.46
N LYS A 208 3.56 12.06 -9.72
CA LYS A 208 3.13 11.60 -8.40
C LYS A 208 3.81 12.36 -7.25
N THR A 209 4.89 13.07 -7.54
CA THR A 209 5.55 13.93 -6.56
C THR A 209 4.85 15.29 -6.53
N LYS A 210 4.28 15.64 -5.37
CA LYS A 210 3.54 16.89 -5.20
C LYS A 210 3.62 17.44 -3.78
N ILE A 211 3.46 18.73 -3.66
CA ILE A 211 3.35 19.44 -2.39
C ILE A 211 1.88 19.67 -2.10
N VAL A 212 1.47 19.32 -0.88
CA VAL A 212 0.07 19.31 -0.45
C VAL A 212 -0.11 20.14 0.81
N TYR A 213 -1.09 21.05 0.79
CA TYR A 213 -1.47 21.85 1.95
C TYR A 213 -2.46 21.08 2.84
N CYS A 214 -2.12 20.93 4.12
CA CYS A 214 -2.94 20.22 5.11
C CYS A 214 -4.06 21.12 5.65
N ARG A 215 -4.99 21.53 4.79
CA ARG A 215 -6.10 22.45 5.13
C ARG A 215 -7.01 21.86 6.21
N ASP A 216 -7.35 22.67 7.22
CA ASP A 216 -8.29 22.33 8.28
C ASP A 216 -9.07 23.58 8.78
N SER A 217 -9.72 23.52 9.97
CA SER A 217 -10.46 24.63 10.53
C SER A 217 -9.60 25.87 10.85
N LYS A 218 -8.31 25.66 11.15
CA LYS A 218 -7.35 26.73 11.50
C LYS A 218 -6.57 27.19 10.27
N ARG A 219 -6.29 26.29 9.34
CA ARG A 219 -5.51 26.46 8.13
C ARG A 219 -6.45 26.59 6.92
N ARG A 220 -6.80 27.84 6.55
CA ARG A 220 -7.86 28.14 5.57
C ARG A 220 -7.35 28.58 4.19
N GLY A 221 -6.05 28.55 3.95
CA GLY A 221 -5.43 28.92 2.68
C GLY A 221 -6.03 28.15 1.49
N GLN A 222 -6.07 28.79 0.33
CA GLN A 222 -6.46 28.17 -0.94
C GLN A 222 -5.18 27.77 -1.69
N HIS A 223 -4.97 26.48 -1.87
CA HIS A 223 -3.84 25.91 -2.57
C HIS A 223 -4.32 24.85 -3.57
N PRO A 224 -3.59 24.60 -4.67
CA PRO A 224 -4.03 23.68 -5.72
C PRO A 224 -4.14 22.23 -5.23
N ASN A 225 -3.26 21.81 -4.34
CA ASN A 225 -3.27 20.47 -3.79
C ASN A 225 -3.63 20.50 -2.29
N VAL A 226 -4.77 19.95 -1.94
CA VAL A 226 -5.26 19.82 -0.55
C VAL A 226 -5.61 18.37 -0.21
N THR A 227 -5.04 17.42 -0.96
CA THR A 227 -5.31 15.98 -0.81
C THR A 227 -4.16 15.15 -1.36
N PHE A 228 -3.85 14.05 -0.67
CA PHE A 228 -2.94 13.03 -1.17
C PHE A 228 -3.42 11.63 -0.78
N ASP A 229 -2.96 10.62 -1.52
CA ASP A 229 -3.23 9.21 -1.24
C ASP A 229 -1.97 8.53 -0.73
N PHE A 230 -2.06 7.85 0.43
CA PHE A 230 -0.95 7.10 1.01
C PHE A 230 -1.45 5.76 1.53
N LEU A 231 -0.86 4.67 1.06
CA LEU A 231 -1.16 3.29 1.46
C LEU A 231 -2.67 2.94 1.37
N GLY A 232 -3.34 3.42 0.32
CA GLY A 232 -4.75 3.17 0.08
C GLY A 232 -5.71 4.06 0.90
N TYR A 233 -5.17 4.97 1.69
CA TYR A 233 -5.93 6.03 2.36
C TYR A 233 -5.80 7.34 1.60
N CYS A 234 -6.89 8.11 1.57
CA CYS A 234 -6.90 9.48 1.07
C CYS A 234 -6.93 10.44 2.25
N PHE A 235 -5.88 11.25 2.38
CA PHE A 235 -5.74 12.32 3.34
C PHE A 235 -6.33 13.60 2.76
N ARG A 236 -7.30 14.21 3.42
CA ARG A 236 -7.94 15.46 3.01
C ARG A 236 -8.71 16.12 4.15
N PRO A 237 -9.17 17.38 3.98
CA PRO A 237 -10.11 18.00 4.89
C PRO A 237 -11.39 17.17 5.03
N ARG A 238 -11.81 16.90 6.27
CA ARG A 238 -13.05 16.16 6.59
C ARG A 238 -13.69 16.73 7.86
N ALA A 239 -15.01 16.68 7.91
CA ALA A 239 -15.73 16.90 9.14
C ALA A 239 -15.41 15.77 10.15
N VAL A 240 -14.94 16.14 11.33
CA VAL A 240 -14.57 15.26 12.42
C VAL A 240 -15.29 15.70 13.68
N TRP A 241 -15.84 14.74 14.43
CA TRP A 241 -16.42 15.00 15.75
C TRP A 241 -15.33 15.01 16.81
N GLY A 242 -15.19 16.12 17.49
CA GLY A 242 -14.24 16.25 18.61
C GLY A 242 -14.83 15.61 19.87
N THR A 243 -14.26 14.47 20.30
CA THR A 243 -14.73 13.75 21.48
C THR A 243 -14.62 14.56 22.77
N GLN A 244 -13.61 15.42 22.88
CA GLN A 244 -13.43 16.30 24.05
C GLN A 244 -14.25 17.60 23.97
N SER A 245 -14.38 18.17 22.77
CA SER A 245 -15.08 19.44 22.57
C SER A 245 -16.59 19.31 22.34
N GLY A 246 -17.09 18.10 22.02
CA GLY A 246 -18.47 17.86 21.64
C GLY A 246 -18.91 18.63 20.39
N ARG A 247 -17.97 19.08 19.55
CA ARG A 247 -18.26 19.92 18.38
C ARG A 247 -17.69 19.32 17.09
N LEU A 248 -18.38 19.60 15.99
CA LEU A 248 -17.90 19.26 14.65
C LEU A 248 -16.86 20.28 14.20
N PHE A 249 -15.71 19.81 13.72
CA PHE A 249 -14.67 20.67 13.14
C PHE A 249 -14.11 20.04 11.86
N CYS A 250 -13.45 20.84 11.04
CA CYS A 250 -12.74 20.33 9.88
C CYS A 250 -11.32 19.95 10.28
N GLY A 251 -10.97 18.66 10.14
CA GLY A 251 -9.61 18.17 10.37
C GLY A 251 -9.05 17.54 9.11
N PHE A 252 -7.72 17.60 8.93
CA PHE A 252 -7.02 16.90 7.86
C PHE A 252 -6.79 15.44 8.29
N THR A 253 -7.53 14.50 7.71
CA THR A 253 -7.56 13.12 8.23
C THR A 253 -7.71 12.06 7.14
N PRO A 254 -7.14 10.83 7.34
CA PRO A 254 -7.25 9.74 6.39
C PRO A 254 -8.61 9.05 6.42
N ALA A 255 -9.08 8.64 5.26
CA ALA A 255 -10.13 7.63 5.10
C ALA A 255 -9.82 6.80 3.86
N VAL A 256 -10.54 5.71 3.65
CA VAL A 256 -10.36 4.87 2.45
C VAL A 256 -10.35 5.71 1.17
N SER A 257 -9.38 5.46 0.28
CA SER A 257 -9.25 6.21 -0.98
C SER A 257 -10.31 5.81 -2.00
N SER A 258 -10.57 6.68 -2.95
CA SER A 258 -11.50 6.40 -4.06
C SER A 258 -11.03 5.22 -4.92
N SER A 259 -9.71 5.11 -5.14
CA SER A 259 -9.09 4.00 -5.87
C SER A 259 -9.28 2.65 -5.14
N ALA A 260 -9.12 2.64 -3.81
CA ALA A 260 -9.37 1.46 -2.99
C ALA A 260 -10.85 1.06 -3.02
N LEU A 261 -11.78 2.01 -2.88
CA LEU A 261 -13.22 1.74 -2.99
C LEU A 261 -13.61 1.18 -4.37
N LYS A 262 -12.97 1.68 -5.44
CA LYS A 262 -13.18 1.16 -6.80
C LYS A 262 -12.72 -0.30 -6.89
N ALA A 263 -11.52 -0.60 -6.43
CA ALA A 263 -10.98 -1.96 -6.43
C ALA A 263 -11.83 -2.93 -5.58
N MET A 264 -12.34 -2.48 -4.43
CA MET A 264 -13.26 -3.29 -3.61
C MET A 264 -14.55 -3.61 -4.36
N ARG A 265 -15.16 -2.63 -5.07
CA ARG A 265 -16.36 -2.86 -5.87
C ARG A 265 -16.10 -3.83 -7.03
N GLU A 266 -14.96 -3.72 -7.70
CA GLU A 266 -14.53 -4.65 -8.74
C GLU A 266 -14.42 -6.07 -8.16
N LYS A 267 -13.76 -6.23 -7.01
CA LYS A 267 -13.62 -7.54 -6.35
C LYS A 267 -14.97 -8.18 -6.00
N ILE A 268 -15.95 -7.40 -5.51
CA ILE A 268 -17.32 -7.92 -5.26
C ILE A 268 -18.03 -8.25 -6.57
N ARG A 269 -17.80 -7.49 -7.63
CA ARG A 269 -18.39 -7.75 -8.96
C ARG A 269 -17.87 -9.05 -9.56
N ASP A 270 -16.58 -9.31 -9.44
CA ASP A 270 -15.90 -10.50 -9.94
C ASP A 270 -16.39 -11.81 -9.26
N LEU A 271 -16.96 -11.72 -8.06
CA LEU A 271 -17.62 -12.84 -7.42
C LEU A 271 -18.93 -13.25 -8.14
N HIS A 272 -19.44 -12.45 -9.06
CA HIS A 272 -20.66 -12.70 -9.85
C HIS A 272 -21.89 -13.11 -9.03
N ILE A 273 -21.95 -12.73 -7.74
CA ILE A 273 -23.00 -13.14 -6.78
C ILE A 273 -24.41 -12.97 -7.36
N ARG A 274 -24.65 -11.88 -8.08
CA ARG A 274 -25.97 -11.60 -8.68
C ARG A 274 -26.47 -12.68 -9.62
N ARG A 275 -25.58 -13.50 -10.20
CA ARG A 275 -25.90 -14.57 -11.16
C ARG A 275 -25.91 -15.95 -10.51
N GLN A 276 -25.38 -16.11 -9.30
CA GLN A 276 -25.23 -17.39 -8.61
C GLN A 276 -26.48 -17.71 -7.78
N THR A 277 -27.61 -17.96 -8.46
CA THR A 277 -28.90 -18.25 -7.81
C THR A 277 -28.92 -19.60 -7.09
N GLN A 278 -28.00 -20.54 -7.39
CA GLN A 278 -27.82 -21.81 -6.70
C GLN A 278 -27.31 -21.63 -5.27
N LEU A 279 -26.53 -20.58 -4.99
CA LEU A 279 -25.96 -20.35 -3.65
C LEU A 279 -27.04 -20.01 -2.64
N SER A 280 -26.83 -20.44 -1.39
CA SER A 280 -27.58 -19.96 -0.22
C SER A 280 -27.04 -18.59 0.26
N LEU A 281 -27.77 -17.91 1.13
CA LEU A 281 -27.28 -16.67 1.76
C LEU A 281 -26.04 -16.92 2.65
N ASN A 282 -25.96 -18.09 3.27
CA ASN A 282 -24.79 -18.53 4.04
C ASN A 282 -23.54 -18.66 3.15
N ASP A 283 -23.69 -19.21 1.94
CA ASP A 283 -22.57 -19.37 1.01
C ASP A 283 -22.06 -18.01 0.53
N ILE A 284 -22.97 -17.06 0.25
CA ILE A 284 -22.60 -15.70 -0.09
C ILE A 284 -21.84 -15.03 1.06
N ALA A 285 -22.31 -15.22 2.29
CA ALA A 285 -21.63 -14.71 3.47
C ALA A 285 -20.23 -15.32 3.62
N ARG A 286 -20.05 -16.62 3.41
CA ARG A 286 -18.73 -17.28 3.42
C ARG A 286 -17.78 -16.72 2.37
N LEU A 287 -18.28 -16.39 1.18
CA LEU A 287 -17.47 -15.79 0.10
C LEU A 287 -17.07 -14.34 0.38
N THR A 288 -17.97 -13.56 1.01
CA THR A 288 -17.77 -12.11 1.16
C THR A 288 -17.14 -11.71 2.49
N ASN A 289 -17.46 -12.42 3.60
CA ASN A 289 -17.00 -12.05 4.93
C ASN A 289 -15.47 -11.97 5.09
N PRO A 290 -14.64 -12.86 4.50
CA PRO A 290 -13.19 -12.72 4.57
C PRO A 290 -12.71 -11.39 3.98
N LEU A 291 -13.25 -10.97 2.84
CA LEU A 291 -12.94 -9.69 2.19
C LEU A 291 -13.39 -8.52 3.07
N LEU A 292 -14.61 -8.58 3.59
CA LEU A 292 -15.18 -7.53 4.43
C LEU A 292 -14.40 -7.37 5.74
N ARG A 293 -14.01 -8.46 6.41
CA ARG A 293 -13.16 -8.42 7.61
C ARG A 293 -11.84 -7.72 7.33
N GLY A 294 -11.15 -8.10 6.25
CA GLY A 294 -9.90 -7.47 5.86
C GLY A 294 -10.04 -5.96 5.59
N TRP A 295 -11.09 -5.57 4.86
CA TRP A 295 -11.33 -4.14 4.56
C TRP A 295 -11.73 -3.34 5.80
N ILE A 296 -12.59 -3.89 6.65
CA ILE A 296 -13.01 -3.23 7.90
C ILE A 296 -11.83 -3.10 8.86
N SER A 297 -11.03 -4.17 9.02
CA SER A 297 -9.84 -4.15 9.88
C SER A 297 -8.82 -3.12 9.41
N TYR A 298 -8.56 -3.04 8.10
CA TYR A 298 -7.56 -2.12 7.56
C TYR A 298 -8.09 -0.69 7.45
N TYR A 299 -9.19 -0.46 6.74
CA TYR A 299 -9.68 0.90 6.42
C TYR A 299 -10.62 1.49 7.47
N GLY A 300 -11.15 0.68 8.37
CA GLY A 300 -12.04 1.15 9.44
C GLY A 300 -11.31 1.81 10.61
N ARG A 301 -9.98 1.70 10.69
CA ARG A 301 -9.17 2.17 11.82
C ARG A 301 -9.31 3.67 12.10
N TYR A 302 -9.32 4.51 11.08
CA TYR A 302 -9.31 5.97 11.22
C TYR A 302 -10.63 6.66 10.84
N ALA A 303 -11.36 6.11 9.88
CA ALA A 303 -12.64 6.66 9.43
C ALA A 303 -13.59 5.52 8.96
N PRO A 304 -14.22 4.78 9.89
CA PRO A 304 -15.08 3.65 9.54
C PRO A 304 -16.24 4.04 8.65
N THR A 305 -16.78 5.25 8.78
CA THR A 305 -17.84 5.79 7.93
C THR A 305 -17.45 5.88 6.45
N GLY A 306 -16.16 5.99 6.15
CA GLY A 306 -15.64 5.95 4.78
C GLY A 306 -15.92 4.65 4.04
N LEU A 307 -16.15 3.54 4.77
CA LEU A 307 -16.50 2.24 4.18
C LEU A 307 -17.99 2.08 3.84
N GLN A 308 -18.85 2.97 4.31
CA GLN A 308 -20.29 2.86 4.04
C GLN A 308 -20.65 2.66 2.55
N PRO A 309 -19.99 3.33 1.58
CA PRO A 309 -20.33 3.14 0.16
C PRO A 309 -20.10 1.71 -0.34
N ILE A 310 -19.05 1.02 0.12
CA ILE A 310 -18.79 -0.37 -0.27
C ILE A 310 -19.70 -1.34 0.46
N LEU A 311 -19.96 -1.12 1.75
CA LEU A 311 -20.84 -1.98 2.54
C LEU A 311 -22.30 -1.89 2.02
N ARG A 312 -22.77 -0.71 1.64
CA ARG A 312 -24.04 -0.53 0.91
C ARG A 312 -24.06 -1.26 -0.43
N TYR A 313 -22.94 -1.21 -1.18
CA TYR A 313 -22.84 -1.92 -2.46
C TYR A 313 -22.94 -3.44 -2.29
N VAL A 314 -22.38 -4.01 -1.22
CA VAL A 314 -22.54 -5.43 -0.87
C VAL A 314 -24.00 -5.74 -0.60
N ASN A 315 -24.69 -4.96 0.24
CA ASN A 315 -26.13 -5.14 0.51
C ASN A 315 -26.98 -5.06 -0.76
N GLN A 316 -26.72 -4.10 -1.64
CA GLN A 316 -27.39 -3.99 -2.94
C GLN A 316 -27.11 -5.21 -3.85
N THR A 317 -25.92 -5.79 -3.76
CA THR A 317 -25.56 -6.99 -4.51
C THR A 317 -26.34 -8.22 -3.99
N VAL A 318 -26.44 -8.36 -2.67
CA VAL A 318 -27.26 -9.40 -2.02
C VAL A 318 -28.74 -9.23 -2.35
N LEU A 319 -29.23 -7.99 -2.34
CA LEU A 319 -30.62 -7.68 -2.74
C LEU A 319 -30.92 -8.09 -4.19
N ALA A 320 -29.99 -7.76 -5.10
CA ALA A 320 -30.13 -8.12 -6.51
C ALA A 320 -30.09 -9.64 -6.72
N TRP A 321 -29.26 -10.37 -5.95
CA TRP A 321 -29.23 -11.83 -5.93
C TRP A 321 -30.57 -12.40 -5.42
N ALA A 322 -31.10 -11.92 -4.30
CA ALA A 322 -32.37 -12.40 -3.73
C ALA A 322 -33.54 -12.23 -4.72
N ARG A 323 -33.60 -11.11 -5.44
CA ARG A 323 -34.61 -10.85 -6.48
C ARG A 323 -34.51 -11.82 -7.66
N ARG A 324 -33.33 -12.29 -8.01
CA ARG A 324 -33.14 -13.29 -9.07
C ARG A 324 -33.42 -14.69 -8.59
N LYS A 325 -32.99 -15.02 -7.38
CA LYS A 325 -33.20 -16.39 -6.80
C LYS A 325 -34.67 -16.66 -6.55
N PHE A 326 -35.42 -15.74 -5.98
CA PHE A 326 -36.80 -15.95 -5.55
C PHE A 326 -37.77 -15.27 -6.52
N LYS A 327 -38.41 -16.05 -7.41
CA LYS A 327 -39.40 -15.58 -8.38
C LYS A 327 -40.51 -14.71 -7.76
N ARG A 328 -40.92 -15.03 -6.49
CA ARG A 328 -41.96 -14.31 -5.72
C ARG A 328 -41.63 -12.81 -5.51
N PHE A 329 -40.36 -12.40 -5.61
CA PHE A 329 -40.00 -11.00 -5.48
C PHE A 329 -40.14 -10.24 -6.80
N GLY A 330 -40.02 -10.90 -7.96
CA GLY A 330 -40.21 -10.36 -9.28
C GLY A 330 -39.51 -8.98 -9.45
N ARG A 331 -40.26 -7.99 -9.96
CA ARG A 331 -39.80 -6.60 -10.08
C ARG A 331 -39.88 -5.81 -8.76
N GLY A 332 -40.46 -6.39 -7.69
CA GLY A 332 -40.72 -5.71 -6.41
C GLY A 332 -39.50 -5.57 -5.51
N LYS A 333 -38.69 -4.52 -5.70
CA LYS A 333 -37.51 -4.21 -4.86
C LYS A 333 -37.88 -4.14 -3.37
N ALA A 334 -39.00 -3.48 -3.02
CA ALA A 334 -39.45 -3.32 -1.63
C ALA A 334 -39.76 -4.63 -0.91
N ARG A 335 -40.32 -5.64 -1.61
CA ARG A 335 -40.57 -6.97 -1.01
C ARG A 335 -39.31 -7.73 -0.69
N ALA A 336 -38.33 -7.69 -1.60
CA ALA A 336 -37.02 -8.31 -1.38
C ALA A 336 -36.23 -7.60 -0.27
N SER A 337 -36.30 -6.26 -0.21
CA SER A 337 -35.69 -5.46 0.86
C SER A 337 -36.24 -5.84 2.24
N ARG A 338 -37.58 -5.88 2.41
CA ARG A 338 -38.23 -6.29 3.66
C ARG A 338 -37.89 -7.73 4.06
N PHE A 339 -37.77 -8.63 3.08
CA PHE A 339 -37.33 -10.01 3.35
C PHE A 339 -35.91 -10.06 3.93
N LEU A 340 -34.98 -9.38 3.30
CA LEU A 340 -33.60 -9.33 3.79
C LEU A 340 -33.50 -8.61 5.14
N GLN A 341 -34.28 -7.56 5.36
CA GLN A 341 -34.30 -6.85 6.62
C GLN A 341 -34.73 -7.75 7.79
N ARG A 342 -35.77 -8.57 7.61
CA ARG A 342 -36.17 -9.59 8.61
C ARG A 342 -35.05 -10.60 8.91
N ILE A 343 -34.30 -11.00 7.88
CA ILE A 343 -33.15 -11.91 8.09
C ILE A 343 -32.05 -11.21 8.90
N VAL A 344 -31.78 -9.95 8.63
CA VAL A 344 -30.81 -9.18 9.40
C VAL A 344 -31.20 -9.07 10.87
N GLU A 345 -32.49 -8.79 11.15
CA GLU A 345 -33.03 -8.70 12.51
C GLU A 345 -32.88 -10.01 13.27
N GLN A 346 -33.04 -11.17 12.58
CA GLN A 346 -32.89 -12.51 13.17
C GLN A 346 -31.43 -13.00 13.24
N ARG A 347 -30.59 -12.56 12.31
CA ARG A 347 -29.22 -13.05 12.10
C ARG A 347 -28.26 -11.92 11.75
N THR A 348 -28.05 -11.02 12.69
CA THR A 348 -27.07 -9.93 12.55
C THR A 348 -25.63 -10.45 12.39
N ASP A 349 -25.37 -11.67 12.86
CA ASP A 349 -24.07 -12.38 12.79
C ASP A 349 -23.70 -12.84 11.38
N LEU A 350 -24.65 -12.96 10.46
CA LEU A 350 -24.45 -13.59 9.16
C LEU A 350 -23.43 -12.87 8.29
N PHE A 351 -23.52 -11.55 8.22
CA PHE A 351 -22.54 -10.71 7.53
C PHE A 351 -21.82 -9.78 8.50
N VAL A 352 -20.50 -9.72 8.42
CA VAL A 352 -19.64 -8.91 9.32
C VAL A 352 -20.08 -7.45 9.39
N HIS A 353 -20.52 -6.86 8.29
CA HIS A 353 -20.92 -5.44 8.26
C HIS A 353 -22.32 -5.19 8.84
N TRP A 354 -23.17 -6.21 8.96
CA TRP A 354 -24.46 -6.07 9.65
C TRP A 354 -24.27 -5.85 11.14
N GLN A 355 -23.24 -6.48 11.74
CA GLN A 355 -22.87 -6.28 13.15
C GLN A 355 -22.45 -4.81 13.43
N LEU A 356 -22.03 -4.08 12.41
CA LEU A 356 -21.68 -2.65 12.51
C LEU A 356 -22.89 -1.70 12.41
N GLY A 357 -24.10 -2.20 12.46
CA GLY A 357 -25.32 -1.39 12.40
C GLY A 357 -25.67 -0.85 11.01
N LEU A 358 -25.03 -1.36 9.94
CA LEU A 358 -25.32 -0.95 8.56
C LEU A 358 -26.53 -1.72 7.98
N ILE A 359 -27.58 -1.81 8.76
CA ILE A 359 -28.79 -2.63 8.52
C ILE A 359 -29.73 -1.96 7.52
N GLY A 360 -29.87 -0.64 7.55
CA GLY A 360 -30.90 0.11 6.83
C GLY A 360 -30.65 0.39 5.34
N THR A 361 -29.74 -0.34 4.68
CA THR A 361 -29.27 0.02 3.31
C THR A 361 -29.72 -0.92 2.19
N PHE A 362 -30.85 -1.60 2.35
CA PHE A 362 -31.52 -2.34 1.28
C PHE A 362 -32.51 -1.47 0.49
N ALA A 363 -32.69 -0.22 0.88
CA ALA A 363 -33.57 0.74 0.22
C ALA A 363 -32.96 1.37 -1.05
#